data_5d3645753335762b2e603e27382c0d08
#
_entry.id   5d3645753335762b2e603e27382c0d08
#
_cell.length_a   1.000
_cell.length_b   1.000
_cell.length_c   1.000
_cell.angle_alpha   90.00
_cell.angle_beta   90.00
_cell.angle_gamma   90.00
#
_symmetry.space_group_name_H-M   'P 1'
#
loop_
_entity.id
_entity.type
_entity.pdbx_description
1 polymer ?
#
loop_
_entity_poly.entity_id
_entity_poly.type
_entity_poly.pdbx_seq_one_letter_code
_entity_poly.pdbx_strand_id
1 'polypeptide(L)'
;MRALLFALTLIACTATAAQDVSGVHDFDFLVGDWKVHHRRLKTRLAGSTERIEFDGTQSTRLALGGAGNVSDNWFDVPGGAYRGVSVRAFDTKTRSWAIWWLAGRDAHRALDPPLQGRFESAGTFYADDTFNGRPIRVRLIWSQITPTSAHWEQAFSPDGGTTWETNWISDFRRRKAQ
;
A
#
# COMPACT_ATOMS: atom_id res chain seq x y z
N MET A 1 -53.62 51.03 20.03
CA MET A 1 -52.28 50.58 20.32
C MET A 1 -52.09 49.15 19.82
N ARG A 2 -51.40 48.98 18.69
CA ARG A 2 -51.11 47.64 18.13
C ARG A 2 -49.65 47.29 18.47
N ALA A 3 -49.46 46.22 19.23
CA ALA A 3 -48.16 45.72 19.55
C ALA A 3 -47.65 44.83 18.41
N LEU A 4 -46.51 45.19 17.80
CA LEU A 4 -45.77 44.31 16.86
C LEU A 4 -44.90 43.35 17.68
N LEU A 5 -45.17 42.05 17.55
CA LEU A 5 -44.26 41.00 18.01
C LEU A 5 -43.18 40.77 16.92
N PHE A 6 -41.91 41.05 17.24
CA PHE A 6 -40.78 40.62 16.43
C PHE A 6 -40.41 39.19 16.82
N ALA A 7 -40.58 38.25 15.89
CA ALA A 7 -40.09 36.90 16.03
C ALA A 7 -38.62 36.83 15.66
N LEU A 8 -37.75 36.56 16.62
CA LEU A 8 -36.31 36.37 16.42
C LEU A 8 -36.08 34.92 15.98
N THR A 9 -35.78 34.73 14.68
CA THR A 9 -35.43 33.40 14.14
C THR A 9 -33.96 33.12 14.46
N LEU A 10 -33.70 32.21 15.40
CA LEU A 10 -32.32 31.67 15.64
C LEU A 10 -31.95 30.76 14.48
N ILE A 11 -30.98 31.16 13.66
CA ILE A 11 -30.32 30.28 12.68
C ILE A 11 -29.30 29.46 13.44
N ALA A 12 -29.62 28.19 13.71
CA ALA A 12 -28.67 27.23 14.26
C ALA A 12 -27.64 26.86 13.17
N CYS A 13 -26.44 27.43 13.28
CA CYS A 13 -25.31 27.04 12.43
C CYS A 13 -24.82 25.66 12.89
N THR A 14 -25.20 24.59 12.18
CA THR A 14 -24.66 23.26 12.43
C THR A 14 -23.21 23.23 11.94
N ALA A 15 -22.26 23.27 12.88
CA ALA A 15 -20.86 23.03 12.58
C ALA A 15 -20.72 21.59 12.07
N THR A 16 -20.44 21.45 10.77
CA THR A 16 -20.04 20.15 10.19
C THR A 16 -18.69 19.82 10.84
N ALA A 17 -18.65 18.77 11.65
CA ALA A 17 -17.38 18.28 12.21
C ALA A 17 -16.43 17.95 11.04
N ALA A 18 -15.25 18.58 11.02
CA ALA A 18 -14.22 18.27 10.04
C ALA A 18 -13.87 16.79 10.19
N GLN A 19 -13.95 16.04 9.08
CA GLN A 19 -13.59 14.63 9.08
C GLN A 19 -12.09 14.53 9.42
N ASP A 20 -11.74 13.73 10.43
CA ASP A 20 -10.34 13.44 10.76
C ASP A 20 -9.74 12.61 9.61
N VAL A 21 -8.92 13.27 8.80
CA VAL A 21 -8.22 12.69 7.64
C VAL A 21 -6.79 12.29 7.98
N SER A 22 -6.44 12.17 9.27
CA SER A 22 -5.12 11.71 9.68
C SER A 22 -4.81 10.36 9.04
N GLY A 23 -3.62 10.23 8.42
CA GLY A 23 -3.21 9.04 7.68
C GLY A 23 -3.45 9.08 6.18
N VAL A 24 -4.26 10.00 5.64
CA VAL A 24 -4.52 10.08 4.18
C VAL A 24 -3.25 10.41 3.37
N HIS A 25 -2.26 11.03 3.98
CA HIS A 25 -0.98 11.41 3.37
C HIS A 25 0.17 10.42 3.62
N ASP A 26 -0.09 9.31 4.31
CA ASP A 26 0.95 8.36 4.71
C ASP A 26 1.69 7.74 3.53
N PHE A 27 1.07 7.63 2.36
CA PHE A 27 1.69 7.12 1.13
C PHE A 27 2.18 8.21 0.16
N ASP A 28 2.15 9.49 0.53
CA ASP A 28 2.60 10.58 -0.36
C ASP A 28 4.10 10.47 -0.69
N PHE A 29 4.90 9.85 0.17
CA PHE A 29 6.30 9.58 -0.09
C PHE A 29 6.54 8.75 -1.36
N LEU A 30 5.59 7.90 -1.75
CA LEU A 30 5.71 7.08 -2.96
C LEU A 30 5.49 7.85 -4.26
N VAL A 31 4.82 9.00 -4.24
CA VAL A 31 4.50 9.77 -5.45
C VAL A 31 5.77 10.15 -6.21
N GLY A 32 5.80 9.87 -7.51
CA GLY A 32 6.94 10.09 -8.41
C GLY A 32 7.62 8.80 -8.85
N ASP A 33 8.86 8.92 -9.31
CA ASP A 33 9.60 7.84 -9.97
C ASP A 33 10.72 7.29 -9.10
N TRP A 34 10.84 5.97 -9.09
CA TRP A 34 11.77 5.22 -8.27
C TRP A 34 12.58 4.21 -9.09
N LYS A 35 13.85 4.03 -8.73
CA LYS A 35 14.61 2.80 -8.98
C LYS A 35 14.43 1.90 -7.78
N VAL A 36 14.25 0.61 -8.02
CA VAL A 36 13.99 -0.36 -6.96
C VAL A 36 14.91 -1.55 -7.14
N HIS A 37 15.62 -1.90 -6.08
CA HIS A 37 16.41 -3.13 -6.03
C HIS A 37 15.67 -4.19 -5.21
N HIS A 38 15.50 -5.37 -5.78
CA HIS A 38 14.69 -6.46 -5.23
C HIS A 38 15.55 -7.65 -4.85
N ARG A 39 15.26 -8.26 -3.69
CA ARG A 39 15.80 -9.53 -3.22
C ARG A 39 14.63 -10.45 -2.85
N ARG A 40 14.41 -11.49 -3.63
CA ARG A 40 13.26 -12.39 -3.46
C ARG A 40 13.72 -13.83 -3.29
N LEU A 41 13.13 -14.57 -2.31
CA LEU A 41 13.41 -15.99 -2.15
C LEU A 41 13.09 -16.76 -3.44
N LYS A 42 13.96 -17.65 -3.85
CA LYS A 42 13.72 -18.56 -4.98
C LYS A 42 12.57 -19.51 -4.67
N THR A 43 12.57 -20.08 -3.49
CA THR A 43 11.51 -20.94 -2.96
C THR A 43 11.00 -20.36 -1.64
N ARG A 44 9.68 -20.30 -1.48
CA ARG A 44 9.02 -19.72 -0.32
C ARG A 44 8.40 -20.82 0.53
N LEU A 45 8.40 -20.65 1.84
CA LEU A 45 7.87 -21.59 2.82
C LEU A 45 8.49 -23.02 2.68
N ALA A 46 9.78 -23.07 2.33
CA ALA A 46 10.55 -24.29 2.11
C ALA A 46 11.86 -24.32 2.92
N GLY A 47 12.03 -23.40 3.88
CA GLY A 47 13.25 -23.28 4.67
C GLY A 47 14.47 -22.81 3.88
N SER A 48 14.29 -22.34 2.64
CA SER A 48 15.37 -21.82 1.79
C SER A 48 15.73 -20.40 2.16
N THR A 49 17.03 -20.09 2.12
CA THR A 49 17.54 -18.72 2.26
C THR A 49 18.04 -18.16 0.93
N GLU A 50 18.02 -18.97 -0.15
CA GLU A 50 18.53 -18.57 -1.46
C GLU A 50 17.62 -17.53 -2.10
N ARG A 51 18.22 -16.40 -2.53
CA ARG A 51 17.50 -15.29 -3.14
C ARG A 51 17.96 -15.06 -4.58
N ILE A 52 17.04 -14.58 -5.40
CA ILE A 52 17.35 -13.90 -6.65
C ILE A 52 17.35 -12.39 -6.39
N GLU A 53 18.26 -11.69 -7.05
CA GLU A 53 18.31 -10.23 -7.04
C GLU A 53 18.04 -9.71 -8.43
N PHE A 54 17.29 -8.61 -8.51
CA PHE A 54 16.96 -7.96 -9.76
C PHE A 54 16.54 -6.51 -9.52
N ASP A 55 16.67 -5.69 -10.56
CA ASP A 55 16.27 -4.31 -10.51
C ASP A 55 14.84 -4.12 -11.08
N GLY A 56 14.28 -2.97 -10.78
CA GLY A 56 12.98 -2.56 -11.30
C GLY A 56 12.81 -1.05 -11.21
N THR A 57 11.65 -0.62 -11.68
CA THR A 57 11.21 0.77 -11.52
C THR A 57 9.77 0.83 -11.04
N GLN A 58 9.44 1.88 -10.32
CA GLN A 58 8.06 2.21 -9.96
C GLN A 58 7.77 3.67 -10.29
N SER A 59 6.62 3.91 -10.92
CA SER A 59 6.08 5.26 -11.11
C SER A 59 4.73 5.34 -10.41
N THR A 60 4.59 6.28 -9.47
CA THR A 60 3.39 6.42 -8.64
C THR A 60 2.73 7.77 -8.86
N ARG A 61 1.41 7.77 -9.01
CA ARG A 61 0.58 8.97 -9.17
C ARG A 61 -0.57 8.94 -8.20
N LEU A 62 -0.96 10.14 -7.73
CA LEU A 62 -2.16 10.29 -6.91
C LEU A 62 -3.42 9.90 -7.68
N ALA A 63 -4.40 9.40 -6.96
CA ALA A 63 -5.73 9.05 -7.43
C ALA A 63 -6.76 9.43 -6.35
N LEU A 64 -8.04 9.32 -6.64
CA LEU A 64 -9.15 9.56 -5.70
C LEU A 64 -9.04 10.92 -4.99
N GLY A 65 -8.64 11.97 -5.73
CA GLY A 65 -8.49 13.32 -5.15
C GLY A 65 -7.43 13.43 -4.05
N GLY A 66 -6.43 12.53 -4.04
CA GLY A 66 -5.38 12.46 -3.01
C GLY A 66 -5.60 11.37 -1.96
N ALA A 67 -6.81 10.82 -1.86
CA ALA A 67 -7.11 9.72 -0.94
C ALA A 67 -6.69 8.33 -1.47
N GLY A 68 -5.85 8.29 -2.50
CA GLY A 68 -5.32 7.06 -3.07
C GLY A 68 -4.18 7.31 -4.04
N ASN A 69 -3.55 6.23 -4.49
CA ASN A 69 -2.54 6.28 -5.52
C ASN A 69 -2.51 5.01 -6.35
N VAL A 70 -1.90 5.11 -7.53
CA VAL A 70 -1.66 4.00 -8.45
C VAL A 70 -0.18 3.98 -8.80
N SER A 71 0.44 2.80 -8.70
CA SER A 71 1.83 2.58 -9.07
C SER A 71 1.92 1.61 -10.24
N ASP A 72 2.59 1.99 -11.33
CA ASP A 72 3.06 1.09 -12.37
C ASP A 72 4.46 0.59 -12.00
N ASN A 73 4.60 -0.72 -11.89
CA ASN A 73 5.84 -1.38 -11.48
C ASN A 73 6.39 -2.19 -12.65
N TRP A 74 7.69 -2.07 -12.91
CA TRP A 74 8.44 -2.91 -13.84
C TRP A 74 9.52 -3.68 -13.09
N PHE A 75 9.64 -4.97 -13.37
CA PHE A 75 10.56 -5.89 -12.74
C PHE A 75 11.43 -6.57 -13.79
N ASP A 76 12.74 -6.40 -13.71
CA ASP A 76 13.73 -7.04 -14.60
C ASP A 76 14.18 -8.39 -14.02
N VAL A 77 13.25 -9.31 -13.91
CA VAL A 77 13.52 -10.61 -13.29
C VAL A 77 14.24 -11.51 -14.26
N PRO A 78 15.28 -12.26 -13.84
CA PRO A 78 15.87 -13.32 -14.64
C PRO A 78 14.83 -14.28 -15.19
N GLY A 79 14.87 -14.54 -16.49
CA GLY A 79 13.88 -15.38 -17.19
C GLY A 79 12.67 -14.63 -17.77
N GLY A 80 12.61 -13.30 -17.64
CA GLY A 80 11.64 -12.46 -18.33
C GLY A 80 11.06 -11.35 -17.45
N ALA A 81 11.24 -10.12 -17.91
CA ALA A 81 10.67 -8.93 -17.29
C ALA A 81 9.13 -8.96 -17.29
N TYR A 82 8.52 -8.27 -16.32
CA TYR A 82 7.07 -8.12 -16.26
C TYR A 82 6.67 -6.81 -15.59
N ARG A 83 5.39 -6.47 -15.74
CA ARG A 83 4.78 -5.33 -15.07
C ARG A 83 3.68 -5.78 -14.11
N GLY A 84 3.36 -4.90 -13.19
CA GLY A 84 2.20 -5.04 -12.33
C GLY A 84 1.78 -3.68 -11.78
N VAL A 85 0.54 -3.58 -11.37
CA VAL A 85 -0.04 -2.34 -10.86
C VAL A 85 -0.45 -2.53 -9.41
N SER A 86 0.00 -1.61 -8.54
CA SER A 86 -0.57 -1.49 -7.19
C SER A 86 -1.58 -0.35 -7.18
N VAL A 87 -2.74 -0.59 -6.60
CA VAL A 87 -3.73 0.45 -6.29
C VAL A 87 -3.84 0.55 -4.78
N ARG A 88 -3.82 1.78 -4.26
CA ARG A 88 -3.99 2.03 -2.82
C ARG A 88 -5.08 3.05 -2.61
N ALA A 89 -5.94 2.80 -1.63
CA ALA A 89 -7.01 3.71 -1.25
C ALA A 89 -7.12 3.81 0.27
N PHE A 90 -7.35 5.03 0.75
CA PHE A 90 -7.57 5.35 2.15
C PHE A 90 -9.06 5.41 2.46
N ASP A 91 -9.49 4.73 3.51
CA ASP A 91 -10.83 4.83 4.05
C ASP A 91 -10.81 5.75 5.28
N THR A 92 -11.48 6.89 5.18
CA THR A 92 -11.57 7.87 6.27
C THR A 92 -12.39 7.39 7.46
N LYS A 93 -13.27 6.41 7.28
CA LYS A 93 -14.10 5.86 8.37
C LYS A 93 -13.30 4.92 9.25
N THR A 94 -12.54 4.01 8.65
CA THR A 94 -11.69 3.05 9.36
C THR A 94 -10.29 3.60 9.64
N ARG A 95 -9.92 4.72 9.00
CA ARG A 95 -8.58 5.34 9.05
C ARG A 95 -7.50 4.34 8.69
N SER A 96 -7.72 3.60 7.62
CA SER A 96 -6.82 2.56 7.13
C SER A 96 -6.69 2.60 5.61
N TRP A 97 -5.59 2.06 5.13
CA TRP A 97 -5.32 1.87 3.72
C TRP A 97 -5.66 0.44 3.30
N ALA A 98 -6.14 0.29 2.07
CA ALA A 98 -6.25 -0.96 1.37
C ALA A 98 -5.31 -0.96 0.16
N ILE A 99 -4.63 -2.10 -0.12
CA ILE A 99 -3.65 -2.25 -1.19
C ILE A 99 -4.05 -3.45 -2.04
N TRP A 100 -4.34 -3.22 -3.32
CA TRP A 100 -4.59 -4.26 -4.33
C TRP A 100 -3.40 -4.41 -5.25
N TRP A 101 -3.22 -5.61 -5.77
CA TRP A 101 -2.21 -5.93 -6.75
C TRP A 101 -2.83 -6.55 -8.00
N LEU A 102 -2.52 -5.98 -9.17
CA LEU A 102 -2.82 -6.54 -10.48
C LEU A 102 -1.53 -7.04 -11.11
N ALA A 103 -1.42 -8.35 -11.28
CA ALA A 103 -0.27 -8.98 -11.93
C ALA A 103 -0.39 -8.88 -13.45
N GLY A 104 0.54 -8.17 -14.12
CA GLY A 104 0.51 -8.04 -15.58
C GLY A 104 0.76 -9.35 -16.34
N ARG A 105 1.34 -10.37 -15.67
CA ARG A 105 1.48 -11.71 -16.24
C ARG A 105 0.17 -12.51 -16.29
N ASP A 106 -0.81 -12.10 -15.48
CA ASP A 106 -2.13 -12.73 -15.39
C ASP A 106 -3.20 -11.64 -15.16
N ALA A 107 -3.30 -10.73 -16.12
CA ALA A 107 -4.10 -9.51 -15.99
C ALA A 107 -5.62 -9.78 -15.97
N HIS A 108 -6.09 -10.97 -16.36
CA HIS A 108 -7.50 -11.36 -16.33
C HIS A 108 -7.88 -12.15 -15.08
N ARG A 109 -6.92 -12.47 -14.22
CA ARG A 109 -7.19 -13.09 -12.91
C ARG A 109 -8.02 -12.14 -12.04
N ALA A 110 -8.95 -12.70 -11.26
CA ALA A 110 -9.64 -11.94 -10.23
C ALA A 110 -8.63 -11.34 -9.24
N LEU A 111 -8.85 -10.12 -8.80
CA LEU A 111 -8.01 -9.51 -7.79
C LEU A 111 -8.18 -10.25 -6.47
N ASP A 112 -7.06 -10.52 -5.82
CA ASP A 112 -7.05 -11.04 -4.46
C ASP A 112 -7.63 -9.98 -3.49
N PRO A 113 -8.16 -10.39 -2.33
CA PRO A 113 -8.54 -9.45 -1.29
C PRO A 113 -7.39 -8.47 -0.97
N PRO A 114 -7.69 -7.19 -0.71
CA PRO A 114 -6.65 -6.21 -0.47
C PRO A 114 -5.93 -6.48 0.85
N LEU A 115 -4.63 -6.18 0.89
CA LEU A 115 -3.96 -6.04 2.17
C LEU A 115 -4.45 -4.75 2.84
N GLN A 116 -4.81 -4.84 4.11
CA GLN A 116 -5.32 -3.71 4.89
C GLN A 116 -4.39 -3.40 6.06
N GLY A 117 -4.26 -2.12 6.38
CA GLY A 117 -3.41 -1.67 7.47
C GLY A 117 -3.25 -0.17 7.55
N ARG A 118 -2.29 0.27 8.32
CA ARG A 118 -2.02 1.68 8.57
C ARG A 118 -0.55 1.92 8.85
N PHE A 119 -0.18 3.20 8.91
CA PHE A 119 1.11 3.63 9.39
C PHE A 119 1.02 4.01 10.87
N GLU A 120 2.04 3.56 11.62
CA GLU A 120 2.38 4.00 12.98
C GLU A 120 3.87 4.40 12.95
N SER A 121 4.76 3.63 13.56
CA SER A 121 6.21 3.79 13.35
C SER A 121 6.67 3.24 12.00
N ALA A 122 5.90 2.32 11.41
CA ALA A 122 6.04 1.73 10.08
C ALA A 122 4.67 1.51 9.47
N GLY A 123 4.58 1.44 8.14
CA GLY A 123 3.36 1.04 7.45
C GLY A 123 3.24 -0.47 7.45
N THR A 124 2.26 -1.04 8.16
CA THR A 124 2.09 -2.49 8.26
C THR A 124 0.71 -2.90 7.76
N PHE A 125 0.67 -3.89 6.84
CA PHE A 125 -0.54 -4.31 6.14
C PHE A 125 -0.63 -5.82 6.10
N TYR A 126 -1.85 -6.36 6.22
CA TYR A 126 -2.10 -7.79 6.27
C TYR A 126 -3.23 -8.18 5.32
N ALA A 127 -3.15 -9.41 4.81
CA ALA A 127 -4.26 -10.12 4.17
C ALA A 127 -4.13 -11.62 4.46
N ASP A 128 -5.26 -12.31 4.41
CA ASP A 128 -5.27 -13.76 4.28
C ASP A 128 -5.26 -14.11 2.79
N ASP A 129 -4.49 -15.12 2.40
CA ASP A 129 -4.26 -15.52 1.01
C ASP A 129 -4.00 -17.03 0.93
N THR A 130 -3.72 -17.52 -0.26
CA THR A 130 -3.37 -18.92 -0.51
C THR A 130 -2.06 -18.99 -1.30
N PHE A 131 -1.12 -19.79 -0.82
CA PHE A 131 0.13 -20.08 -1.53
C PHE A 131 0.27 -21.58 -1.81
N ASN A 132 0.35 -21.96 -3.09
CA ASN A 132 0.37 -23.37 -3.53
C ASN A 132 -0.76 -24.23 -2.91
N GLY A 133 -1.98 -23.68 -2.87
CA GLY A 133 -3.16 -24.35 -2.34
C GLY A 133 -3.24 -24.42 -0.80
N ARG A 134 -2.31 -23.79 -0.08
CA ARG A 134 -2.31 -23.74 1.39
C ARG A 134 -2.66 -22.34 1.88
N PRO A 135 -3.56 -22.18 2.86
CA PRO A 135 -3.82 -20.90 3.49
C PRO A 135 -2.53 -20.30 4.06
N ILE A 136 -2.35 -19.03 3.87
CA ILE A 136 -1.27 -18.22 4.45
C ILE A 136 -1.82 -16.90 4.93
N ARG A 137 -1.08 -16.25 5.82
CA ARG A 137 -1.24 -14.83 6.08
C ARG A 137 -0.08 -14.07 5.43
N VAL A 138 -0.40 -12.99 4.73
CA VAL A 138 0.58 -12.09 4.08
C VAL A 138 0.75 -10.86 4.94
N ARG A 139 1.98 -10.38 5.09
CA ARG A 139 2.32 -9.10 5.70
C ARG A 139 3.20 -8.29 4.76
N LEU A 140 2.87 -7.02 4.58
CA LEU A 140 3.75 -6.01 3.97
C LEU A 140 4.18 -5.02 5.04
N ILE A 141 5.45 -4.60 4.99
CA ILE A 141 5.99 -3.55 5.86
C ILE A 141 6.68 -2.49 5.00
N TRP A 142 6.31 -1.23 5.22
CA TRP A 142 7.04 -0.06 4.73
C TRP A 142 7.79 0.58 5.89
N SER A 143 9.09 0.76 5.76
CA SER A 143 9.96 1.31 6.81
C SER A 143 11.09 2.16 6.22
N GLN A 144 11.91 2.77 7.06
CA GLN A 144 13.08 3.57 6.67
C GLN A 144 12.75 4.62 5.60
N ILE A 145 11.57 5.23 5.72
CA ILE A 145 11.02 6.17 4.74
C ILE A 145 11.74 7.52 4.90
N THR A 146 12.28 8.02 3.81
CA THR A 146 12.88 9.36 3.68
C THR A 146 12.38 10.01 2.39
N PRO A 147 12.67 11.29 2.14
CA PRO A 147 12.32 11.92 0.85
C PRO A 147 12.92 11.23 -0.39
N THR A 148 14.01 10.48 -0.21
CA THR A 148 14.76 9.87 -1.34
C THR A 148 14.91 8.36 -1.28
N SER A 149 14.46 7.72 -0.21
CA SER A 149 14.53 6.26 -0.03
C SER A 149 13.36 5.71 0.75
N ALA A 150 13.08 4.43 0.56
CA ALA A 150 12.18 3.65 1.39
C ALA A 150 12.59 2.18 1.34
N HIS A 151 12.21 1.44 2.37
CA HIS A 151 12.40 0.00 2.46
C HIS A 151 11.04 -0.69 2.54
N TRP A 152 10.87 -1.80 1.81
CA TRP A 152 9.66 -2.58 1.78
C TRP A 152 9.96 -4.06 1.92
N GLU A 153 9.16 -4.75 2.70
CA GLU A 153 9.23 -6.19 2.90
C GLU A 153 7.88 -6.86 2.71
N GLN A 154 7.91 -8.07 2.14
CA GLN A 154 6.81 -9.02 2.18
C GLN A 154 7.20 -10.25 2.97
N ALA A 155 6.32 -10.71 3.84
CA ALA A 155 6.47 -11.95 4.56
C ALA A 155 5.21 -12.81 4.45
N PHE A 156 5.41 -14.14 4.45
CA PHE A 156 4.34 -15.13 4.55
C PHE A 156 4.38 -15.83 5.90
N SER A 157 3.20 -16.13 6.42
CA SER A 157 3.02 -16.94 7.61
C SER A 157 2.12 -18.14 7.28
N PRO A 158 2.57 -19.38 7.51
CA PRO A 158 1.76 -20.59 7.30
C PRO A 158 0.89 -20.95 8.51
N ASP A 159 0.99 -20.20 9.62
CA ASP A 159 0.44 -20.51 10.94
C ASP A 159 -0.35 -19.34 11.56
N GLY A 160 -1.04 -18.57 10.71
CA GLY A 160 -1.94 -17.49 11.13
C GLY A 160 -1.24 -16.25 11.70
N GLY A 161 0.08 -16.12 11.50
CA GLY A 161 0.85 -14.95 11.96
C GLY A 161 1.73 -15.23 13.18
N THR A 162 1.88 -16.51 13.59
CA THR A 162 2.77 -16.91 14.69
C THR A 162 4.23 -16.82 14.25
N THR A 163 4.56 -17.40 13.09
CA THR A 163 5.90 -17.29 12.48
C THR A 163 5.83 -16.61 11.12
N TRP A 164 6.92 -15.97 10.70
CA TRP A 164 6.99 -15.19 9.47
C TRP A 164 8.27 -15.48 8.69
N GLU A 165 8.12 -15.77 7.40
CA GLU A 165 9.22 -15.85 6.45
C GLU A 165 9.23 -14.59 5.58
N THR A 166 10.22 -13.70 5.77
CA THR A 166 10.43 -12.57 4.85
C THR A 166 10.94 -13.09 3.52
N ASN A 167 10.08 -13.09 2.53
CA ASN A 167 10.33 -13.71 1.22
C ASN A 167 10.62 -12.74 0.09
N TRP A 168 10.36 -11.44 0.27
CA TRP A 168 10.69 -10.42 -0.71
C TRP A 168 11.04 -9.11 0.00
N ILE A 169 12.17 -8.52 -0.38
CA ILE A 169 12.67 -7.25 0.13
C ILE A 169 12.89 -6.32 -1.07
N SER A 170 12.57 -5.05 -0.92
CA SER A 170 12.73 -4.04 -1.97
C SER A 170 13.27 -2.75 -1.38
N ASP A 171 14.40 -2.27 -1.91
CA ASP A 171 15.01 -1.02 -1.54
C ASP A 171 14.76 0.02 -2.62
N PHE A 172 14.08 1.09 -2.26
CA PHE A 172 13.67 2.17 -3.13
C PHE A 172 14.67 3.31 -3.10
N ARG A 173 14.99 3.87 -4.27
CA ARG A 173 15.77 5.09 -4.44
C ARG A 173 15.06 6.01 -5.43
N ARG A 174 14.77 7.25 -5.01
CA ARG A 174 14.09 8.22 -5.87
C ARG A 174 14.94 8.52 -7.09
N ARG A 175 14.31 8.52 -8.27
CA ARG A 175 14.98 8.99 -9.50
C ARG A 175 15.08 10.51 -9.43
N LYS A 176 16.27 11.04 -9.78
CA LYS A 176 16.41 12.49 -9.98
C LYS A 176 15.54 12.89 -11.16
N ALA A 177 14.81 14.00 -11.06
CA ALA A 177 14.17 14.62 -12.20
C ALA A 177 15.26 14.92 -13.25
N GLN A 178 15.03 14.49 -14.49
CA GLN A 178 15.86 14.87 -15.63
C GLN A 178 15.52 16.30 -16.04
#